data_cb158e2ae1fb54db706dbb22f2cdcfff
#
_entry.id   cb158e2ae1fb54db706dbb22f2cdcfff
#
_cell.length_a   1.000
_cell.length_b   1.000
_cell.length_c   1.000
_cell.angle_alpha   90.00
_cell.angle_beta   90.00
_cell.angle_gamma   90.00
#
_symmetry.space_group_name_H-M   'P 1'
#
loop_
_entity.id
_entity.type
_entity.pdbx_description
1 polymer ?
#
loop_
_entity_poly.entity_id
_entity_poly.type
_entity_poly.pdbx_seq_one_letter_code
_entity_poly.pdbx_strand_id
1 'polypeptide(L)'
;MLLFGSLVLFLFNSSFAQIDSIGLKNAMQELDRALFQKDETVLKSILHKDLGFGHSNGWIQTKTDILNDFTSGKLTYNKFENNSSAIVTISKKYATVKTNTNAEGVVNGTAFKLTLHIMQFWIKTKKGWQLIARQSAKL
;
A
#
# COMPACT_ATOMS: atom_id res chain seq x y z
N MET A 1 -28.26 34.47 -28.86
CA MET A 1 -27.90 33.15 -29.40
C MET A 1 -26.73 32.60 -28.64
N LEU A 2 -27.03 31.67 -27.71
CA LEU A 2 -26.31 30.48 -27.32
C LEU A 2 -24.90 30.60 -26.73
N LEU A 3 -24.87 30.61 -25.41
CA LEU A 3 -23.76 30.17 -24.57
C LEU A 3 -24.26 28.98 -23.72
N PHE A 4 -24.32 27.78 -24.30
CA PHE A 4 -24.60 26.52 -23.61
C PHE A 4 -23.59 25.46 -24.14
N GLY A 5 -22.42 25.36 -23.57
CA GLY A 5 -21.46 24.37 -24.05
C GLY A 5 -20.27 24.05 -23.14
N SER A 6 -20.10 24.75 -22.02
CA SER A 6 -18.83 24.62 -21.26
C SER A 6 -18.94 23.97 -19.87
N LEU A 7 -20.13 23.60 -19.39
CA LEU A 7 -20.33 23.15 -18.00
C LEU A 7 -20.27 21.64 -17.80
N VAL A 8 -20.37 20.84 -18.86
CA VAL A 8 -20.48 19.37 -18.74
C VAL A 8 -19.11 18.67 -18.58
N LEU A 9 -18.01 19.27 -19.05
CA LEU A 9 -16.68 18.64 -19.02
C LEU A 9 -16.01 18.64 -17.62
N PHE A 10 -16.38 19.54 -16.72
CA PHE A 10 -15.79 19.61 -15.37
C PHE A 10 -16.31 18.54 -14.40
N LEU A 11 -17.53 18.07 -14.57
CA LEU A 11 -18.16 17.10 -13.65
C LEU A 11 -17.61 15.68 -13.82
N PHE A 12 -17.19 15.30 -15.02
CA PHE A 12 -16.66 13.96 -15.30
C PHE A 12 -15.26 13.72 -14.69
N ASN A 13 -14.39 14.73 -14.66
CA ASN A 13 -13.05 14.61 -14.11
C ASN A 13 -13.06 14.42 -12.58
N SER A 14 -13.98 15.07 -11.87
CA SER A 14 -14.12 14.93 -10.42
C SER A 14 -14.57 13.52 -10.01
N SER A 15 -15.46 12.91 -10.75
CA SER A 15 -15.97 11.56 -10.47
C SER A 15 -14.90 10.47 -10.65
N PHE A 16 -14.07 10.56 -11.69
CA PHE A 16 -12.99 9.58 -11.93
C PHE A 16 -11.90 9.67 -10.86
N ALA A 17 -11.47 10.86 -10.48
CA ALA A 17 -10.48 11.05 -9.43
C ALA A 17 -10.97 10.53 -8.07
N GLN A 18 -12.25 10.70 -7.76
CA GLN A 18 -12.88 10.20 -6.54
C GLN A 18 -12.95 8.66 -6.53
N ILE A 19 -13.34 8.03 -7.64
CA ILE A 19 -13.38 6.56 -7.77
C ILE A 19 -11.99 5.96 -7.62
N ASP A 20 -10.98 6.55 -8.24
CA ASP A 20 -9.59 6.08 -8.13
C ASP A 20 -9.05 6.21 -6.70
N SER A 21 -9.41 7.27 -5.96
CA SER A 21 -8.99 7.44 -4.57
C SER A 21 -9.66 6.42 -3.63
N ILE A 22 -10.93 6.07 -3.85
CA ILE A 22 -11.64 5.03 -3.10
C ILE A 22 -10.99 3.67 -3.38
N GLY A 23 -10.75 3.34 -4.65
CA GLY A 23 -10.09 2.09 -5.04
C GLY A 23 -8.70 1.93 -4.43
N LEU A 24 -7.91 3.01 -4.38
CA LEU A 24 -6.60 3.02 -3.73
C LEU A 24 -6.71 2.80 -2.21
N LYS A 25 -7.63 3.49 -1.54
CA LYS A 25 -7.84 3.32 -0.09
C LYS A 25 -8.24 1.89 0.26
N ASN A 26 -9.13 1.28 -0.52
CA ASN A 26 -9.51 -0.11 -0.35
C ASN A 26 -8.30 -1.05 -0.53
N ALA A 27 -7.47 -0.83 -1.54
CA ALA A 27 -6.26 -1.62 -1.75
C ALA A 27 -5.26 -1.48 -0.59
N MET A 28 -5.09 -0.28 -0.03
CA MET A 28 -4.25 -0.06 1.15
C MET A 28 -4.78 -0.85 2.37
N GLN A 29 -6.08 -0.79 2.65
CA GLN A 29 -6.70 -1.53 3.75
C GLN A 29 -6.58 -3.05 3.56
N GLU A 30 -6.76 -3.54 2.34
CA GLU A 30 -6.57 -4.95 2.01
C GLU A 30 -5.12 -5.40 2.17
N LEU A 31 -4.14 -4.57 1.80
CA LEU A 31 -2.73 -4.84 2.05
C LEU A 31 -2.44 -4.97 3.55
N ASP A 32 -2.88 -4.01 4.35
CA ASP A 32 -2.65 -4.01 5.80
C ASP A 32 -3.28 -5.25 6.45
N ARG A 33 -4.53 -5.56 6.09
CA ARG A 33 -5.22 -6.77 6.55
C ARG A 33 -4.46 -8.04 6.15
N ALA A 34 -4.04 -8.13 4.88
CA ALA A 34 -3.37 -9.31 4.36
C ALA A 34 -1.98 -9.52 4.98
N LEU A 35 -1.24 -8.46 5.27
CA LEU A 35 0.03 -8.53 5.99
C LEU A 35 -0.18 -9.03 7.43
N PHE A 36 -1.20 -8.53 8.11
CA PHE A 36 -1.53 -8.92 9.48
C PHE A 36 -2.04 -10.36 9.57
N GLN A 37 -2.95 -10.75 8.68
CA GLN A 37 -3.59 -12.07 8.67
C GLN A 37 -2.81 -13.15 7.92
N LYS A 38 -1.69 -12.79 7.28
CA LYS A 38 -0.92 -13.66 6.40
C LYS A 38 -1.74 -14.23 5.23
N ASP A 39 -2.62 -13.40 4.67
CA ASP A 39 -3.48 -13.78 3.55
C ASP A 39 -2.66 -13.83 2.25
N GLU A 40 -2.08 -14.98 1.99
CA GLU A 40 -1.20 -15.19 0.83
C GLU A 40 -1.92 -14.93 -0.51
N THR A 41 -3.21 -15.28 -0.60
CA THR A 41 -4.00 -15.08 -1.81
C THR A 41 -4.14 -13.59 -2.15
N VAL A 42 -4.47 -12.78 -1.16
CA VAL A 42 -4.55 -11.32 -1.34
C VAL A 42 -3.17 -10.75 -1.59
N LEU A 43 -2.14 -11.15 -0.86
CA LEU A 43 -0.77 -10.68 -1.07
C LEU A 43 -0.27 -10.99 -2.49
N LYS A 44 -0.55 -12.18 -3.03
CA LYS A 44 -0.22 -12.53 -4.42
C LYS A 44 -0.87 -11.62 -5.45
N SER A 45 -2.06 -11.09 -5.17
CA SER A 45 -2.78 -10.22 -6.09
C SER A 45 -2.37 -8.75 -5.96
N ILE A 46 -2.18 -8.26 -4.72
CA ILE A 46 -1.99 -6.83 -4.42
C ILE A 46 -0.52 -6.39 -4.52
N LEU A 47 0.43 -7.29 -4.33
CA LEU A 47 1.85 -7.02 -4.52
C LEU A 47 2.23 -7.17 -5.99
N HIS A 48 2.86 -6.15 -6.58
CA HIS A 48 3.34 -6.20 -7.97
C HIS A 48 4.49 -7.21 -8.10
N LYS A 49 4.65 -7.80 -9.29
CA LYS A 49 5.72 -8.78 -9.55
C LYS A 49 7.14 -8.23 -9.34
N ASP A 50 7.33 -6.95 -9.60
CA ASP A 50 8.60 -6.23 -9.48
C ASP A 50 8.66 -5.41 -8.17
N LEU A 51 8.00 -5.88 -7.11
CA LEU A 51 7.96 -5.19 -5.82
C LEU A 51 9.36 -4.98 -5.24
N GLY A 52 9.63 -3.76 -4.77
CA GLY A 52 10.71 -3.43 -3.84
C GLY A 52 10.14 -3.01 -2.49
N PHE A 53 10.21 -3.90 -1.48
CA PHE A 53 9.65 -3.66 -0.14
C PHE A 53 10.78 -3.31 0.83
N GLY A 54 11.07 -2.01 0.97
CA GLY A 54 12.15 -1.48 1.78
C GLY A 54 11.82 -1.41 3.27
N HIS A 55 12.74 -1.87 4.08
CA HIS A 55 12.71 -1.84 5.53
C HIS A 55 13.55 -0.70 6.11
N SER A 56 13.29 -0.34 7.37
CA SER A 56 13.98 0.78 8.05
C SER A 56 15.49 0.53 8.30
N ASN A 57 15.96 -0.70 8.15
CA ASN A 57 17.37 -1.08 8.24
C ASN A 57 18.08 -1.12 6.87
N GLY A 58 17.41 -0.71 5.79
CA GLY A 58 17.94 -0.72 4.42
C GLY A 58 17.76 -2.03 3.66
N TRP A 59 17.25 -3.09 4.30
CA TRP A 59 16.93 -4.33 3.60
C TRP A 59 15.74 -4.14 2.66
N ILE A 60 15.80 -4.74 1.46
CA ILE A 60 14.74 -4.69 0.46
C ILE A 60 14.32 -6.14 0.14
N GLN A 61 13.05 -6.43 0.32
CA GLN A 61 12.44 -7.71 -0.04
C GLN A 61 11.72 -7.61 -1.39
N THR A 62 11.76 -8.70 -2.14
CA THR A 62 10.90 -8.94 -3.30
C THR A 62 9.52 -9.44 -2.84
N LYS A 63 8.58 -9.51 -3.77
CA LYS A 63 7.29 -10.17 -3.52
C LYS A 63 7.46 -11.62 -3.04
N THR A 64 8.38 -12.37 -3.64
CA THR A 64 8.66 -13.76 -3.26
C THR A 64 9.18 -13.86 -1.84
N ASP A 65 10.06 -12.95 -1.42
CA ASP A 65 10.60 -12.93 -0.06
C ASP A 65 9.49 -12.67 0.97
N ILE A 66 8.59 -11.72 0.69
CA ILE A 66 7.43 -11.43 1.57
C ILE A 66 6.56 -12.66 1.75
N LEU A 67 6.18 -13.33 0.66
CA LEU A 67 5.35 -14.52 0.71
C LEU A 67 6.03 -15.65 1.49
N ASN A 68 7.32 -15.88 1.27
CA ASN A 68 8.09 -16.91 1.97
C ASN A 68 8.22 -16.63 3.47
N ASP A 69 8.43 -15.37 3.87
CA ASP A 69 8.56 -15.00 5.28
C ASP A 69 7.27 -15.27 6.07
N PHE A 70 6.11 -15.05 5.44
CA PHE A 70 4.82 -15.37 6.06
C PHE A 70 4.54 -16.89 6.08
N THR A 71 4.83 -17.61 5.01
CA THR A 71 4.60 -19.06 4.92
C THR A 71 5.49 -19.83 5.88
N SER A 72 6.75 -19.41 6.03
CA SER A 72 7.72 -20.05 6.94
C SER A 72 7.50 -19.70 8.42
N GLY A 73 6.61 -18.76 8.73
CA GLY A 73 6.40 -18.28 10.10
C GLY A 73 7.53 -17.38 10.63
N LYS A 74 8.50 -17.01 9.79
CA LYS A 74 9.63 -16.16 10.14
C LYS A 74 9.21 -14.79 10.65
N LEU A 75 8.12 -14.24 10.10
CA LEU A 75 7.53 -12.96 10.50
C LEU A 75 6.10 -13.15 10.98
N THR A 76 5.78 -12.59 12.13
CA THR A 76 4.40 -12.50 12.63
C THR A 76 4.16 -11.11 13.19
N TYR A 77 3.07 -10.46 12.77
CA TYR A 77 2.62 -9.22 13.37
C TYR A 77 1.62 -9.51 14.48
N ASN A 78 1.86 -8.95 15.67
CA ASN A 78 0.92 -8.93 16.79
C ASN A 78 0.09 -7.64 16.78
N LYS A 79 0.65 -6.58 16.21
CA LYS A 79 0.01 -5.27 16.02
C LYS A 79 0.50 -4.66 14.71
N PHE A 80 -0.43 -4.09 13.95
CA PHE A 80 -0.12 -3.32 12.74
C PHE A 80 -1.22 -2.27 12.58
N GLU A 81 -0.94 -1.04 13.01
CA GLU A 81 -1.91 0.04 13.03
C GLU A 81 -1.36 1.27 12.32
N ASN A 82 -2.08 1.72 11.30
CA ASN A 82 -1.82 2.99 10.65
C ASN A 82 -2.44 4.13 11.46
N ASN A 83 -1.61 4.95 12.10
CA ASN A 83 -2.04 6.09 12.89
C ASN A 83 -2.46 7.27 12.01
N SER A 84 -1.85 7.40 10.84
CA SER A 84 -2.21 8.40 9.85
C SER A 84 -1.85 7.91 8.46
N SER A 85 -2.69 8.24 7.48
CA SER A 85 -2.44 7.97 6.06
C SER A 85 -2.83 9.20 5.24
N ALA A 86 -2.01 9.54 4.25
CA ALA A 86 -2.32 10.60 3.30
C ALA A 86 -1.89 10.20 1.89
N ILE A 87 -2.79 10.33 0.93
CA ILE A 87 -2.46 10.27 -0.48
C ILE A 87 -1.70 11.57 -0.81
N VAL A 88 -0.43 11.44 -1.23
CA VAL A 88 0.42 12.58 -1.61
C VAL A 88 0.15 12.97 -3.06
N THR A 89 0.04 11.97 -3.93
CA THR A 89 -0.25 12.14 -5.35
C THR A 89 -1.13 10.99 -5.81
N ILE A 90 -2.09 11.28 -6.68
CA ILE A 90 -2.87 10.27 -7.38
C ILE A 90 -3.08 10.67 -8.83
N SER A 91 -2.91 9.73 -9.73
CA SER A 91 -3.20 9.84 -11.16
C SER A 91 -3.97 8.61 -11.62
N LYS A 92 -4.34 8.56 -12.91
CA LYS A 92 -4.99 7.39 -13.50
C LYS A 92 -4.12 6.13 -13.49
N LYS A 93 -2.79 6.25 -13.36
CA LYS A 93 -1.83 5.15 -13.52
C LYS A 93 -1.03 4.84 -12.26
N TYR A 94 -0.81 5.82 -11.39
CA TYR A 94 0.02 5.67 -10.21
C TYR A 94 -0.44 6.56 -9.06
N ALA A 95 -0.03 6.20 -7.86
CA ALA A 95 -0.23 7.01 -6.66
C ALA A 95 0.96 6.87 -5.70
N THR A 96 1.20 7.92 -4.93
CA THR A 96 2.11 7.89 -3.80
C THR A 96 1.33 8.15 -2.51
N VAL A 97 1.66 7.39 -1.47
CA VAL A 97 0.99 7.45 -0.17
C VAL A 97 2.05 7.50 0.91
N LYS A 98 1.81 8.29 1.95
CA LYS A 98 2.58 8.26 3.18
C LYS A 98 1.70 7.77 4.33
N THR A 99 2.27 6.93 5.21
CA THR A 99 1.61 6.46 6.43
C THR A 99 2.56 6.52 7.61
N ASN A 100 2.01 6.74 8.81
CA ASN A 100 2.71 6.47 10.06
C ASN A 100 2.06 5.25 10.70
N THR A 101 2.87 4.24 11.00
CA THR A 101 2.41 2.91 11.41
C THR A 101 3.10 2.47 12.67
N ASN A 102 2.32 2.00 13.65
CA ASN A 102 2.84 1.24 14.79
C ASN A 102 2.79 -0.24 14.45
N ALA A 103 3.94 -0.91 14.50
CA ALA A 103 4.08 -2.33 14.24
C ALA A 103 4.76 -3.03 15.41
N GLU A 104 4.16 -4.12 15.89
CA GLU A 104 4.72 -5.00 16.91
C GLU A 104 4.62 -6.44 16.41
N GLY A 105 5.60 -7.27 16.73
CA GLY A 105 5.60 -8.65 16.28
C GLY A 105 6.85 -9.40 16.66
N VAL A 106 7.08 -10.50 15.93
CA VAL A 106 8.25 -11.36 16.09
C VAL A 106 8.87 -11.61 14.70
N VAL A 107 10.16 -11.45 14.57
CA VAL A 107 10.92 -11.82 13.38
C VAL A 107 12.11 -12.68 13.78
N ASN A 108 12.26 -13.87 13.16
CA ASN A 108 13.30 -14.85 13.51
C ASN A 108 13.34 -15.14 15.03
N GLY A 109 12.21 -15.26 15.70
CA GLY A 109 12.11 -15.48 17.14
C GLY A 109 12.38 -14.25 18.02
N THR A 110 12.75 -13.10 17.44
CA THR A 110 13.03 -11.86 18.17
C THR A 110 11.85 -10.91 18.10
N ALA A 111 11.35 -10.48 19.27
CA ALA A 111 10.27 -9.49 19.35
C ALA A 111 10.74 -8.11 18.87
N PHE A 112 9.86 -7.40 18.20
CA PHE A 112 10.08 -6.01 17.80
C PHE A 112 8.87 -5.12 18.11
N LYS A 113 9.15 -3.84 18.33
CA LYS A 113 8.16 -2.76 18.44
C LYS A 113 8.73 -1.53 17.76
N LEU A 114 8.03 -1.05 16.73
CA LEU A 114 8.49 0.03 15.86
C LEU A 114 7.38 1.02 15.59
N THR A 115 7.74 2.30 15.54
CA THR A 115 6.95 3.34 14.89
C THR A 115 7.66 3.71 13.60
N LEU A 116 6.94 3.59 12.48
CA LEU A 116 7.49 3.73 11.15
C LEU A 116 6.82 4.86 10.39
N HIS A 117 7.62 5.66 9.69
CA HIS A 117 7.15 6.47 8.56
C HIS A 117 7.35 5.67 7.28
N ILE A 118 6.31 5.53 6.49
CA ILE A 118 6.31 4.67 5.31
C ILE A 118 5.88 5.47 4.09
N MET A 119 6.69 5.42 3.03
CA MET A 119 6.30 5.85 1.69
C MET A 119 5.97 4.65 0.83
N GLN A 120 4.86 4.72 0.14
CA GLN A 120 4.37 3.67 -0.77
C GLN A 120 4.18 4.26 -2.17
N PHE A 121 4.53 3.47 -3.19
CA PHE A 121 4.25 3.75 -4.58
C PHE A 121 3.35 2.66 -5.15
N TRP A 122 2.19 3.08 -5.62
CA TRP A 122 1.15 2.21 -6.15
C TRP A 122 0.98 2.43 -7.64
N ILE A 123 0.74 1.36 -8.40
CA ILE A 123 0.42 1.44 -9.82
C ILE A 123 -0.94 0.82 -10.10
N LYS A 124 -1.65 1.38 -11.08
CA LYS A 124 -2.93 0.87 -11.57
C LYS A 124 -2.66 -0.14 -12.68
N THR A 125 -3.09 -1.36 -12.48
CA THR A 125 -2.99 -2.46 -13.45
C THR A 125 -4.38 -2.97 -13.85
N LYS A 126 -4.44 -3.96 -14.72
CA LYS A 126 -5.69 -4.67 -15.04
C LYS A 126 -6.28 -5.40 -13.80
N LYS A 127 -5.45 -5.68 -12.80
CA LYS A 127 -5.85 -6.32 -11.53
C LYS A 127 -6.26 -5.32 -10.45
N GLY A 128 -6.28 -4.02 -10.74
CA GLY A 128 -6.51 -2.95 -9.79
C GLY A 128 -5.21 -2.27 -9.32
N TRP A 129 -5.25 -1.64 -8.17
CA TRP A 129 -4.08 -1.02 -7.56
C TRP A 129 -3.14 -2.09 -6.99
N GLN A 130 -1.86 -2.02 -7.35
CA GLN A 130 -0.82 -2.91 -6.85
C GLN A 130 0.34 -2.09 -6.27
N LEU A 131 0.84 -2.52 -5.10
CA LEU A 131 2.04 -1.94 -4.50
C LEU A 131 3.27 -2.40 -5.28
N ILE A 132 4.06 -1.45 -5.80
CA ILE A 132 5.30 -1.73 -6.52
C ILE A 132 6.55 -1.31 -5.74
N ALA A 133 6.43 -0.30 -4.87
CA ALA A 133 7.53 0.07 -3.99
C ALA A 133 7.03 0.53 -2.63
N ARG A 134 7.82 0.23 -1.59
CA ARG A 134 7.64 0.72 -0.23
C ARG A 134 9.00 0.99 0.38
N GLN A 135 9.10 2.08 1.15
CA GLN A 135 10.26 2.35 1.97
C GLN A 135 9.81 2.78 3.36
N SER A 136 10.35 2.16 4.38
CA SER A 136 10.13 2.51 5.78
C SER A 136 11.32 3.28 6.34
N ALA A 137 11.02 4.24 7.22
CA ALA A 137 11.99 4.86 8.11
C ALA A 137 11.50 4.69 9.56
N LYS A 138 12.40 4.41 10.49
CA LYS A 138 12.08 4.36 11.91
C LYS A 138 11.95 5.79 12.44
N LEU A 139 10.89 6.06 13.21
CA LEU A 139 10.67 7.30 13.92
C LEU A 139 11.23 7.21 15.35
#